data_cf58ec989c01d48714a2084c1ad0a2a0
#
_entry.id   cf58ec989c01d48714a2084c1ad0a2a0
#
_cell.length_a   1.000
_cell.length_b   1.000
_cell.length_c   1.000
_cell.angle_alpha   90.00
_cell.angle_beta   90.00
_cell.angle_gamma   90.00
#
_symmetry.space_group_name_H-M   'P 1'
#
loop_
_entity.id
_entity.type
_entity.pdbx_description
1 polymer ?
#
loop_
_entity_poly.entity_id
_entity_poly.type
_entity_poly.pdbx_seq_one_letter_code
_entity_poly.pdbx_strand_id
1 'polypeptide(L)'
;MVTLDDSQGEPDWRRRRFLVATTSVVGAAAVAAVAGVMVDSLEPTAADAAAASTTVNLGPIEPGMQVTVPWQKKPVVIVNRTPAMLATLQETAAKGLLKDPKCEVPQQPPYCKNEYRASKPEWLVMVRICTHLCCIPHYRPKKASITPWWLGGFHCPCHGSMYDLSGRVIKGSPAPHNMAVPEYHYAKDGKTVTITKMYPKAHLC
;
A
#
# COMPACT_ATOMS: atom_id res chain seq x y z
N MET A 1 -21.76 71.81 37.51
CA MET A 1 -20.42 71.33 37.70
C MET A 1 -20.54 69.97 38.32
N VAL A 2 -20.56 68.91 37.49
CA VAL A 2 -20.72 67.51 37.95
C VAL A 2 -19.33 67.00 38.29
N THR A 3 -19.05 66.80 39.55
CA THR A 3 -17.83 66.16 40.02
C THR A 3 -18.00 64.68 39.80
N LEU A 4 -17.22 64.14 38.89
CA LEU A 4 -17.08 62.70 38.73
C LEU A 4 -16.36 62.13 39.94
N ASP A 5 -17.03 61.30 40.72
CA ASP A 5 -16.47 60.59 41.86
C ASP A 5 -15.50 59.54 41.31
N ASP A 6 -14.20 59.73 41.43
CA ASP A 6 -13.12 58.88 40.99
C ASP A 6 -12.73 57.91 42.11
N SER A 7 -13.72 57.26 42.73
CA SER A 7 -13.53 56.15 43.66
C SER A 7 -13.47 54.79 42.94
N GLN A 8 -12.66 54.70 41.89
CA GLN A 8 -12.25 53.40 41.33
C GLN A 8 -11.17 52.85 42.30
N GLY A 9 -11.65 52.02 43.25
CA GLY A 9 -10.77 51.41 44.26
C GLY A 9 -9.63 50.64 43.55
N GLU A 10 -8.42 50.72 44.10
CA GLU A 10 -7.25 49.99 43.57
C GLU A 10 -7.55 48.52 43.35
N PRO A 11 -7.13 47.96 42.23
CA PRO A 11 -7.42 46.55 41.93
C PRO A 11 -6.85 45.65 43.02
N ASP A 12 -7.68 44.79 43.60
CA ASP A 12 -7.21 43.77 44.55
C ASP A 12 -6.33 42.74 43.82
N TRP A 13 -5.02 42.99 43.84
CA TRP A 13 -4.01 42.16 43.18
C TRP A 13 -3.97 40.70 43.70
N ARG A 14 -4.39 40.43 44.93
CA ARG A 14 -4.47 39.09 45.51
C ARG A 14 -5.63 38.30 44.88
N ARG A 15 -6.77 38.94 44.77
CA ARG A 15 -7.96 38.37 44.12
C ARG A 15 -7.72 38.11 42.63
N ARG A 16 -7.10 39.08 41.96
CA ARG A 16 -6.75 38.92 40.52
C ARG A 16 -5.76 37.76 40.31
N ARG A 17 -4.68 37.67 41.09
CA ARG A 17 -3.72 36.54 41.00
C ARG A 17 -4.37 35.20 41.28
N PHE A 18 -5.22 35.12 42.28
CA PHE A 18 -5.96 33.92 42.60
C PHE A 18 -6.88 33.50 41.44
N LEU A 19 -7.67 34.40 40.88
CA LEU A 19 -8.56 34.11 39.75
C LEU A 19 -7.79 33.72 38.49
N VAL A 20 -6.69 34.42 38.17
CA VAL A 20 -5.84 34.07 37.04
C VAL A 20 -5.21 32.69 37.24
N ALA A 21 -4.66 32.41 38.42
CA ALA A 21 -4.07 31.08 38.68
C ALA A 21 -5.10 29.96 38.59
N THR A 22 -6.27 30.15 39.19
CA THR A 22 -7.35 29.14 39.16
C THR A 22 -7.84 28.88 37.72
N THR A 23 -8.12 29.94 36.96
CA THR A 23 -8.58 29.80 35.58
C THR A 23 -7.50 29.18 34.68
N SER A 24 -6.22 29.49 34.90
CA SER A 24 -5.11 28.89 34.15
C SER A 24 -4.98 27.41 34.44
N VAL A 25 -5.07 26.99 35.71
CA VAL A 25 -4.99 25.55 36.08
C VAL A 25 -6.17 24.79 35.52
N VAL A 26 -7.40 25.28 35.67
CA VAL A 26 -8.61 24.63 35.14
C VAL A 26 -8.56 24.57 33.61
N GLY A 27 -8.15 25.69 32.97
CA GLY A 27 -7.98 25.75 31.51
C GLY A 27 -6.93 24.76 31.01
N ALA A 28 -5.77 24.69 31.67
CA ALA A 28 -4.72 23.73 31.32
C ALA A 28 -5.20 22.27 31.48
N ALA A 29 -5.93 21.95 32.55
CA ALA A 29 -6.51 20.63 32.77
C ALA A 29 -7.54 20.24 31.67
N ALA A 30 -8.40 21.22 31.31
CA ALA A 30 -9.38 21.00 30.22
C ALA A 30 -8.69 20.77 28.86
N VAL A 31 -7.67 21.57 28.53
CA VAL A 31 -6.89 21.37 27.28
C VAL A 31 -6.19 20.00 27.30
N ALA A 32 -5.58 19.61 28.41
CA ALA A 32 -4.94 18.30 28.55
C ALA A 32 -5.93 17.14 28.37
N ALA A 33 -7.14 17.25 28.93
CA ALA A 33 -8.19 16.25 28.77
C ALA A 33 -8.64 16.11 27.32
N VAL A 34 -8.89 17.23 26.62
CA VAL A 34 -9.27 17.22 25.21
C VAL A 34 -8.13 16.69 24.35
N ALA A 35 -6.89 17.10 24.59
CA ALA A 35 -5.73 16.59 23.87
C ALA A 35 -5.56 15.07 24.07
N GLY A 36 -5.79 14.56 25.28
CA GLY A 36 -5.78 13.11 25.56
C GLY A 36 -6.77 12.35 24.70
N VAL A 37 -8.03 12.80 24.66
CA VAL A 37 -9.08 12.16 23.83
C VAL A 37 -8.73 12.25 22.33
N MET A 38 -8.17 13.38 21.88
CA MET A 38 -7.74 13.53 20.48
C MET A 38 -6.61 12.56 20.12
N VAL A 39 -5.62 12.39 20.99
CA VAL A 39 -4.52 11.44 20.78
C VAL A 39 -5.04 10.00 20.76
N ASP A 40 -5.92 9.64 21.71
CA ASP A 40 -6.55 8.31 21.77
C ASP A 40 -7.35 8.01 20.50
N SER A 41 -8.02 9.02 19.93
CA SER A 41 -8.77 8.88 18.68
C SER A 41 -7.91 8.66 17.42
N LEU A 42 -6.61 8.90 17.51
CA LEU A 42 -5.64 8.62 16.43
C LEU A 42 -5.13 7.18 16.45
N GLU A 43 -5.37 6.44 17.52
CA GLU A 43 -4.99 5.02 17.56
C GLU A 43 -5.88 4.19 16.63
N PRO A 44 -5.30 3.23 15.89
CA PRO A 44 -6.06 2.34 15.03
C PRO A 44 -7.08 1.55 15.83
N THR A 45 -8.31 1.48 15.35
CA THR A 45 -9.35 0.65 15.99
C THR A 45 -9.01 -0.84 15.89
N ALA A 46 -9.60 -1.67 16.74
CA ALA A 46 -9.47 -3.13 16.64
C ALA A 46 -9.92 -3.66 15.26
N ALA A 47 -10.87 -2.99 14.60
CA ALA A 47 -11.30 -3.30 13.25
C ALA A 47 -10.21 -2.97 12.23
N ASP A 48 -9.50 -1.84 12.37
CA ASP A 48 -8.38 -1.49 11.50
C ASP A 48 -7.20 -2.45 11.69
N ALA A 49 -6.92 -2.83 12.94
CA ALA A 49 -5.90 -3.84 13.26
C ALA A 49 -6.25 -5.21 12.68
N ALA A 50 -7.51 -5.63 12.73
CA ALA A 50 -7.99 -6.86 12.11
C ALA A 50 -7.94 -6.80 10.58
N ALA A 51 -8.19 -5.63 9.98
CA ALA A 51 -8.06 -5.39 8.54
C ALA A 51 -6.60 -5.25 8.07
N ALA A 52 -5.63 -5.25 9.01
CA ALA A 52 -4.21 -5.15 8.68
C ALA A 52 -3.70 -6.37 7.89
N SER A 53 -4.30 -7.55 8.07
CA SER A 53 -3.98 -8.77 7.33
C SER A 53 -5.20 -9.34 6.60
N THR A 54 -4.94 -9.99 5.46
CA THR A 54 -5.98 -10.67 4.67
C THR A 54 -5.51 -12.05 4.30
N THR A 55 -6.32 -13.07 4.60
CA THR A 55 -6.04 -14.47 4.26
C THR A 55 -6.91 -14.91 3.09
N VAL A 56 -6.30 -15.53 2.10
CA VAL A 56 -6.95 -15.96 0.86
C VAL A 56 -6.73 -17.46 0.65
N ASN A 57 -7.81 -18.19 0.36
CA ASN A 57 -7.74 -19.59 -0.03
C ASN A 57 -7.34 -19.69 -1.51
N LEU A 58 -6.28 -20.44 -1.79
CA LEU A 58 -5.72 -20.63 -3.13
C LEU A 58 -6.43 -21.76 -3.91
N GLY A 59 -7.11 -22.68 -3.22
CA GLY A 59 -7.73 -23.85 -3.83
C GLY A 59 -8.69 -23.55 -5.00
N PRO A 60 -9.54 -22.53 -4.90
CA PRO A 60 -10.48 -22.18 -5.99
C PRO A 60 -9.83 -21.49 -7.19
N ILE A 61 -8.54 -21.11 -7.13
CA ILE A 61 -7.88 -20.36 -8.19
C ILE A 61 -7.25 -21.35 -9.17
N GLU A 62 -7.91 -21.58 -10.29
CA GLU A 62 -7.42 -22.49 -11.33
C GLU A 62 -6.14 -21.97 -12.01
N PRO A 63 -5.31 -22.87 -12.59
CA PRO A 63 -4.13 -22.48 -13.35
C PRO A 63 -4.46 -21.48 -14.48
N GLY A 64 -3.72 -20.39 -14.53
CA GLY A 64 -3.93 -19.28 -15.47
C GLY A 64 -4.93 -18.22 -15.00
N MET A 65 -5.67 -18.46 -13.92
CA MET A 65 -6.64 -17.52 -13.36
C MET A 65 -6.02 -16.58 -12.32
N GLN A 66 -6.73 -15.50 -12.07
CA GLN A 66 -6.43 -14.55 -11.00
C GLN A 66 -7.65 -14.31 -10.12
N VAL A 67 -7.40 -13.96 -8.88
CA VAL A 67 -8.37 -13.33 -7.98
C VAL A 67 -7.81 -11.98 -7.53
N THR A 68 -8.69 -11.01 -7.31
CA THR A 68 -8.31 -9.71 -6.73
C THR A 68 -9.03 -9.55 -5.41
N VAL A 69 -8.29 -9.30 -4.36
CA VAL A 69 -8.81 -9.08 -3.01
C VAL A 69 -8.51 -7.66 -2.56
N PRO A 70 -9.45 -6.97 -1.90
CA PRO A 70 -9.17 -5.70 -1.27
C PRO A 70 -8.32 -5.93 -0.02
N TRP A 71 -7.23 -5.19 0.11
CA TRP A 71 -6.38 -5.17 1.28
C TRP A 71 -5.89 -3.76 1.55
N GLN A 72 -6.21 -3.22 2.74
CA GLN A 72 -5.89 -1.83 3.11
C GLN A 72 -6.27 -0.82 2.00
N LYS A 73 -7.48 -0.95 1.47
CA LYS A 73 -8.02 -0.13 0.35
C LYS A 73 -7.21 -0.23 -0.96
N LYS A 74 -6.36 -1.25 -1.11
CA LYS A 74 -5.56 -1.51 -2.32
C LYS A 74 -5.96 -2.84 -2.94
N PRO A 75 -6.03 -2.94 -4.28
CA PRO A 75 -6.29 -4.20 -4.96
C PRO A 75 -5.03 -5.07 -4.96
N VAL A 76 -5.05 -6.17 -4.24
CA VAL A 76 -4.01 -7.20 -4.32
C VAL A 76 -4.49 -8.30 -5.25
N VAL A 77 -3.69 -8.59 -6.26
CA VAL A 77 -3.93 -9.70 -7.19
C VAL A 77 -3.13 -10.92 -6.77
N ILE A 78 -3.79 -12.07 -6.83
CA ILE A 78 -3.17 -13.40 -6.70
C ILE A 78 -3.40 -14.13 -8.01
N VAL A 79 -2.32 -14.56 -8.65
CA VAL A 79 -2.37 -15.27 -9.95
C VAL A 79 -1.77 -16.66 -9.77
N ASN A 80 -2.50 -17.68 -10.23
CA ASN A 80 -1.98 -19.03 -10.37
C ASN A 80 -1.35 -19.18 -11.77
N ARG A 81 -0.01 -19.07 -11.84
CA ARG A 81 0.74 -19.05 -13.09
C ARG A 81 1.01 -20.46 -13.59
N THR A 82 0.67 -20.72 -14.84
CA THR A 82 0.99 -21.99 -15.50
C THR A 82 2.48 -22.07 -15.87
N PRO A 83 3.01 -23.29 -16.13
CA PRO A 83 4.38 -23.45 -16.63
C PRO A 83 4.65 -22.65 -17.92
N ALA A 84 3.67 -22.58 -18.82
CA ALA A 84 3.78 -21.76 -20.03
C ALA A 84 3.90 -20.26 -19.73
N MET A 85 3.20 -19.75 -18.72
CA MET A 85 3.31 -18.37 -18.27
C MET A 85 4.66 -18.09 -17.61
N LEU A 86 5.20 -19.05 -16.85
CA LEU A 86 6.53 -18.92 -16.24
C LEU A 86 7.63 -18.88 -17.32
N ALA A 87 7.51 -19.66 -18.37
CA ALA A 87 8.45 -19.63 -19.51
C ALA A 87 8.49 -18.27 -20.21
N THR A 88 7.37 -17.52 -20.25
CA THR A 88 7.36 -16.18 -20.84
C THR A 88 8.16 -15.17 -20.06
N LEU A 89 8.35 -15.37 -18.74
CA LEU A 89 9.17 -14.48 -17.90
C LEU A 89 10.65 -14.55 -18.29
N GLN A 90 11.13 -15.75 -18.56
CA GLN A 90 12.49 -15.98 -19.05
C GLN A 90 12.67 -15.44 -20.45
N GLU A 91 11.68 -15.67 -21.35
CA GLU A 91 11.67 -15.12 -22.70
C GLU A 91 11.71 -13.58 -22.69
N THR A 92 10.90 -12.94 -21.82
CA THR A 92 10.86 -11.48 -21.66
C THR A 92 12.21 -10.94 -21.21
N ALA A 93 12.87 -11.61 -20.26
CA ALA A 93 14.18 -11.22 -19.76
C ALA A 93 15.28 -11.43 -20.82
N ALA A 94 15.29 -12.59 -21.53
CA ALA A 94 16.24 -12.91 -22.58
C ALA A 94 16.18 -11.93 -23.74
N LYS A 95 14.99 -11.43 -24.10
CA LYS A 95 14.78 -10.39 -25.10
C LYS A 95 15.18 -8.98 -24.63
N GLY A 96 15.64 -8.83 -23.38
CA GLY A 96 16.07 -7.53 -22.84
C GLY A 96 14.96 -6.49 -22.72
N LEU A 97 13.68 -6.91 -22.60
CA LEU A 97 12.51 -6.03 -22.61
C LEU A 97 12.27 -5.32 -21.27
N LEU A 98 12.92 -5.71 -20.18
CA LEU A 98 12.64 -5.21 -18.83
C LEU A 98 13.51 -3.99 -18.47
N LYS A 99 12.92 -3.01 -17.74
CA LYS A 99 13.69 -1.89 -17.16
C LYS A 99 14.58 -2.35 -16.01
N ASP A 100 14.02 -3.17 -15.09
CA ASP A 100 14.69 -3.69 -13.91
C ASP A 100 14.49 -5.22 -13.83
N PRO A 101 15.25 -6.00 -14.66
CA PRO A 101 15.12 -7.46 -14.72
C PRO A 101 15.58 -8.16 -13.44
N LYS A 102 16.52 -7.56 -12.69
CA LYS A 102 17.10 -8.12 -11.46
C LYS A 102 16.37 -7.69 -10.19
N CYS A 103 15.30 -6.89 -10.33
CA CYS A 103 14.54 -6.36 -9.20
C CYS A 103 15.42 -5.62 -8.19
N GLU A 104 16.32 -4.75 -8.69
CA GLU A 104 17.24 -3.96 -7.87
C GLU A 104 16.51 -2.89 -7.07
N VAL A 105 15.49 -2.27 -7.69
CA VAL A 105 14.61 -1.34 -6.97
C VAL A 105 13.79 -2.11 -5.94
N PRO A 106 13.76 -1.66 -4.66
CA PRO A 106 13.17 -2.41 -3.55
C PRO A 106 11.63 -2.36 -3.55
N GLN A 107 11.00 -2.97 -4.55
CA GLN A 107 9.55 -3.08 -4.72
C GLN A 107 8.99 -4.42 -4.21
N GLN A 108 9.81 -5.23 -3.57
CA GLN A 108 9.45 -6.57 -3.07
C GLN A 108 10.27 -6.94 -1.83
N PRO A 109 9.73 -7.84 -0.97
CA PRO A 109 10.51 -8.44 0.12
C PRO A 109 11.73 -9.23 -0.41
N PRO A 110 12.79 -9.41 0.40
CA PRO A 110 14.00 -10.11 -0.02
C PRO A 110 13.76 -11.52 -0.58
N TYR A 111 12.82 -12.27 -0.03
CA TYR A 111 12.47 -13.62 -0.49
C TYR A 111 11.73 -13.63 -1.83
N CYS A 112 11.26 -12.47 -2.30
CA CYS A 112 10.68 -12.28 -3.63
C CYS A 112 11.64 -11.58 -4.61
N LYS A 113 12.90 -11.34 -4.24
CA LYS A 113 13.92 -10.75 -5.14
C LYS A 113 14.45 -11.82 -6.11
N ASN A 114 13.60 -12.26 -7.01
CA ASN A 114 13.88 -13.25 -8.06
C ASN A 114 13.06 -12.92 -9.32
N GLU A 115 13.26 -13.67 -10.39
CA GLU A 115 12.57 -13.45 -11.67
C GLU A 115 11.04 -13.65 -11.60
N TYR A 116 10.58 -14.48 -10.66
CA TYR A 116 9.17 -14.75 -10.45
C TYR A 116 8.51 -13.71 -9.56
N ARG A 117 9.29 -12.93 -8.82
CA ARG A 117 8.86 -11.98 -7.78
C ARG A 117 7.88 -12.62 -6.79
N ALA A 118 8.16 -13.85 -6.44
CA ALA A 118 7.36 -14.68 -5.56
C ALA A 118 8.23 -15.68 -4.80
N SER A 119 7.76 -16.15 -3.63
CA SER A 119 8.42 -17.23 -2.89
C SER A 119 8.12 -18.60 -3.49
N LYS A 120 6.97 -18.75 -4.18
CA LYS A 120 6.60 -19.91 -4.99
C LYS A 120 6.34 -19.45 -6.43
N PRO A 121 7.07 -19.98 -7.43
CA PRO A 121 6.96 -19.51 -8.82
C PRO A 121 5.54 -19.49 -9.38
N GLU A 122 4.73 -20.47 -9.04
CA GLU A 122 3.36 -20.59 -9.53
C GLU A 122 2.40 -19.53 -8.96
N TRP A 123 2.71 -18.96 -7.80
CA TRP A 123 1.83 -18.01 -7.12
C TRP A 123 2.40 -16.60 -7.11
N LEU A 124 1.83 -15.69 -7.90
CA LEU A 124 2.11 -14.25 -7.80
C LEU A 124 1.15 -13.62 -6.80
N VAL A 125 1.67 -12.90 -5.82
CA VAL A 125 0.91 -12.04 -4.90
C VAL A 125 1.44 -10.63 -5.05
N MET A 126 0.63 -9.69 -5.54
CA MET A 126 1.12 -8.37 -5.94
C MET A 126 0.05 -7.29 -5.77
N VAL A 127 0.45 -6.10 -5.36
CA VAL A 127 -0.44 -4.92 -5.38
C VAL A 127 -0.59 -4.47 -6.82
N ARG A 128 -1.81 -4.58 -7.37
CA ARG A 128 -2.12 -4.26 -8.76
C ARG A 128 -2.37 -2.78 -8.95
N ILE A 129 -1.33 -1.98 -8.69
CA ILE A 129 -1.33 -0.53 -8.87
C ILE A 129 -0.17 -0.15 -9.78
N CYS A 130 -0.46 0.62 -10.82
CA CYS A 130 0.54 1.14 -11.75
C CYS A 130 1.43 2.18 -11.05
N THR A 131 2.73 1.98 -11.10
CA THR A 131 3.72 2.86 -10.47
C THR A 131 3.90 4.21 -11.19
N HIS A 132 3.13 4.47 -12.26
CA HIS A 132 3.11 5.77 -12.92
C HIS A 132 2.23 6.77 -12.16
N LEU A 133 0.90 6.57 -12.16
CA LEU A 133 -0.10 7.46 -11.56
C LEU A 133 -1.26 6.65 -10.93
N CYS A 134 -0.98 5.57 -10.23
CA CYS A 134 -1.91 4.77 -9.42
C CYS A 134 -3.12 4.14 -10.13
N CYS A 135 -3.18 4.10 -11.46
CA CYS A 135 -4.23 3.38 -12.17
C CYS A 135 -4.12 1.86 -11.91
N ILE A 136 -5.20 1.12 -12.14
CA ILE A 136 -5.24 -0.34 -11.96
C ILE A 136 -5.00 -1.01 -13.32
N PRO A 137 -3.82 -1.66 -13.55
CA PRO A 137 -3.53 -2.36 -14.80
C PRO A 137 -4.46 -3.58 -15.00
N HIS A 138 -4.86 -3.82 -16.24
CA HIS A 138 -5.65 -4.98 -16.61
C HIS A 138 -4.76 -6.21 -16.78
N TYR A 139 -5.21 -7.35 -16.30
CA TYR A 139 -4.57 -8.65 -16.54
C TYR A 139 -4.80 -9.10 -17.98
N ARG A 140 -3.73 -9.30 -18.74
CA ARG A 140 -3.71 -9.66 -20.16
C ARG A 140 -2.72 -10.80 -20.38
N PRO A 141 -3.05 -12.04 -19.97
CA PRO A 141 -2.10 -13.15 -19.98
C PRO A 141 -1.81 -13.70 -21.38
N LYS A 142 -2.68 -13.45 -22.36
CA LYS A 142 -2.53 -13.99 -23.74
C LYS A 142 -1.42 -13.27 -24.49
N LYS A 143 -0.54 -14.06 -25.15
CA LYS A 143 0.46 -13.51 -26.10
C LYS A 143 -0.24 -12.73 -27.22
N ALA A 144 0.45 -11.71 -27.75
CA ALA A 144 0.01 -10.85 -28.84
C ALA A 144 -1.34 -10.14 -28.63
N SER A 145 -1.85 -10.06 -27.39
CA SER A 145 -3.16 -9.44 -27.10
C SER A 145 -3.08 -7.90 -27.01
N ILE A 146 -1.91 -7.32 -26.92
CA ILE A 146 -1.67 -5.85 -26.88
C ILE A 146 -0.85 -5.40 -28.08
N THR A 147 0.28 -6.06 -28.32
CA THR A 147 1.17 -5.86 -29.46
C THR A 147 1.66 -7.21 -29.98
N PRO A 148 2.16 -7.33 -31.22
CA PRO A 148 2.65 -8.61 -31.76
C PRO A 148 3.75 -9.27 -30.89
N TRP A 149 4.58 -8.49 -30.21
CA TRP A 149 5.67 -8.97 -29.37
C TRP A 149 5.27 -9.19 -27.90
N TRP A 150 4.00 -8.88 -27.54
CA TRP A 150 3.50 -9.04 -26.18
C TRP A 150 3.49 -10.51 -25.73
N LEU A 151 4.12 -10.81 -24.60
CA LEU A 151 4.25 -12.18 -24.07
C LEU A 151 3.26 -12.49 -22.94
N GLY A 152 2.36 -11.56 -22.62
CA GLY A 152 1.42 -11.66 -21.50
C GLY A 152 1.89 -10.87 -20.28
N GLY A 153 0.93 -10.41 -19.45
CA GLY A 153 1.21 -9.64 -18.25
C GLY A 153 0.07 -8.71 -17.85
N PHE A 154 0.43 -7.48 -17.47
CA PHE A 154 -0.52 -6.46 -17.05
C PHE A 154 -0.34 -5.20 -17.91
N HIS A 155 -1.44 -4.65 -18.38
CA HIS A 155 -1.49 -3.44 -19.21
C HIS A 155 -2.29 -2.35 -18.51
N CYS A 156 -1.67 -1.19 -18.28
CA CYS A 156 -2.33 -0.04 -17.69
C CYS A 156 -3.10 0.74 -18.77
N PRO A 157 -4.43 0.91 -18.65
CA PRO A 157 -5.23 1.58 -19.67
C PRO A 157 -5.04 3.09 -19.71
N CYS A 158 -4.51 3.71 -18.61
CA CYS A 158 -4.41 5.15 -18.51
C CYS A 158 -3.36 5.73 -19.48
N HIS A 159 -2.14 5.19 -19.46
CA HIS A 159 -1.02 5.72 -20.26
C HIS A 159 -0.18 4.60 -20.91
N GLY A 160 -0.74 3.40 -21.03
CA GLY A 160 -0.12 2.29 -21.75
C GLY A 160 1.07 1.63 -21.07
N SER A 161 1.30 1.82 -19.77
CA SER A 161 2.37 1.08 -19.06
C SER A 161 2.13 -0.42 -19.14
N MET A 162 3.17 -1.17 -19.47
CA MET A 162 3.15 -2.63 -19.64
C MET A 162 4.06 -3.28 -18.60
N TYR A 163 3.59 -4.41 -18.07
CA TYR A 163 4.31 -5.23 -17.10
C TYR A 163 4.18 -6.69 -17.48
N ASP A 164 5.20 -7.48 -17.24
CA ASP A 164 5.15 -8.92 -17.46
C ASP A 164 4.29 -9.66 -16.40
N LEU A 165 4.21 -10.97 -16.49
CA LEU A 165 3.45 -11.82 -15.57
C LEU A 165 4.05 -11.93 -14.15
N SER A 166 5.14 -11.24 -13.87
CA SER A 166 5.69 -11.02 -12.52
C SER A 166 5.57 -9.56 -12.06
N GLY A 167 4.88 -8.71 -12.83
CA GLY A 167 4.74 -7.28 -12.55
C GLY A 167 6.04 -6.49 -12.75
N ARG A 168 7.01 -7.01 -13.54
CA ARG A 168 8.21 -6.26 -13.91
C ARG A 168 7.90 -5.35 -15.09
N VAL A 169 8.32 -4.09 -14.98
CA VAL A 169 8.00 -3.06 -15.96
C VAL A 169 8.77 -3.25 -17.27
N ILE A 170 8.04 -3.17 -18.39
CA ILE A 170 8.61 -3.24 -19.73
C ILE A 170 9.27 -1.90 -20.10
N LYS A 171 10.41 -1.93 -20.80
CA LYS A 171 11.09 -0.74 -21.35
C LYS A 171 10.14 0.05 -22.25
N GLY A 172 10.28 1.37 -22.24
CA GLY A 172 9.37 2.25 -22.99
C GLY A 172 8.06 2.58 -22.28
N SER A 173 7.72 1.88 -21.17
CA SER A 173 6.53 2.19 -20.36
C SER A 173 6.72 3.50 -19.58
N PRO A 174 5.66 4.33 -19.40
CA PRO A 174 5.72 5.50 -18.51
C PRO A 174 6.03 5.15 -17.05
N ALA A 175 5.56 4.01 -16.57
CA ALA A 175 5.81 3.54 -15.20
C ALA A 175 7.32 3.41 -14.91
N PRO A 176 7.82 3.99 -13.80
CA PRO A 176 9.25 3.97 -13.47
C PRO A 176 9.71 2.64 -12.85
N HIS A 177 8.87 1.96 -12.07
CA HIS A 177 9.24 0.81 -11.24
C HIS A 177 8.35 -0.41 -11.49
N ASN A 178 8.84 -1.57 -11.08
CA ASN A 178 8.05 -2.79 -11.00
C ASN A 178 6.88 -2.59 -10.03
N MET A 179 5.74 -3.27 -10.22
CA MET A 179 4.62 -3.18 -9.28
C MET A 179 5.02 -3.77 -7.92
N ALA A 180 4.45 -3.22 -6.81
CA ALA A 180 4.84 -3.60 -5.47
C ALA A 180 4.36 -5.00 -5.08
N VAL A 181 5.20 -5.76 -4.39
CA VAL A 181 4.87 -7.04 -3.76
C VAL A 181 4.74 -6.79 -2.26
N PRO A 182 3.60 -7.10 -1.61
CA PRO A 182 3.45 -7.00 -0.17
C PRO A 182 4.20 -8.10 0.55
N GLU A 183 4.39 -7.99 1.86
CA GLU A 183 4.83 -9.11 2.67
C GLU A 183 3.68 -10.09 2.88
N TYR A 184 3.96 -11.37 2.65
CA TYR A 184 2.99 -12.44 2.80
C TYR A 184 3.66 -13.75 3.21
N HIS A 185 2.87 -14.67 3.74
CA HIS A 185 3.31 -16.03 4.03
C HIS A 185 2.21 -17.04 3.71
N TYR A 186 2.61 -18.28 3.45
CA TYR A 186 1.69 -19.39 3.26
C TYR A 186 1.43 -20.09 4.59
N ALA A 187 0.22 -20.62 4.76
CA ALA A 187 -0.05 -21.57 5.84
C ALA A 187 0.75 -22.86 5.64
N LYS A 188 0.90 -23.65 6.70
CA LYS A 188 1.67 -24.92 6.67
C LYS A 188 1.16 -25.91 5.64
N ASP A 189 -0.13 -25.90 5.37
CA ASP A 189 -0.79 -26.75 4.36
C ASP A 189 -0.57 -26.25 2.90
N GLY A 190 -0.02 -25.07 2.74
CA GLY A 190 0.20 -24.42 1.46
C GLY A 190 -1.06 -23.99 0.71
N LYS A 191 -2.25 -24.16 1.29
CA LYS A 191 -3.55 -23.89 0.64
C LYS A 191 -4.04 -22.47 0.83
N THR A 192 -3.46 -21.73 1.76
CA THR A 192 -3.83 -20.33 2.03
C THR A 192 -2.60 -19.44 2.02
N VAL A 193 -2.79 -18.18 1.62
CA VAL A 193 -1.79 -17.10 1.72
C VAL A 193 -2.35 -15.98 2.57
N THR A 194 -1.56 -15.52 3.52
CA THR A 194 -1.89 -14.35 4.36
C THR A 194 -0.99 -13.18 4.00
N ILE A 195 -1.61 -12.08 3.59
CA ILE A 195 -0.96 -10.80 3.29
C ILE A 195 -0.93 -10.01 4.59
N THR A 196 0.23 -9.52 5.00
CA THR A 196 0.43 -8.94 6.34
C THR A 196 0.67 -7.45 6.33
N LYS A 197 1.64 -6.98 5.56
CA LYS A 197 1.98 -5.56 5.48
C LYS A 197 2.57 -5.18 4.12
N MET A 198 2.50 -3.90 3.79
CA MET A 198 3.21 -3.38 2.63
C MET A 198 4.73 -3.50 2.89
N TYR A 199 5.48 -3.89 1.87
CA TYR A 199 6.93 -3.85 1.97
C TYR A 199 7.38 -2.39 2.15
N PRO A 200 8.11 -2.05 3.24
CA PRO A 200 8.28 -0.65 3.66
C PRO A 200 8.99 0.25 2.66
N LYS A 201 9.81 -0.34 1.77
CA LYS A 201 10.57 0.39 0.75
C LYS A 201 9.85 0.46 -0.61
N ALA A 202 8.68 -0.16 -0.73
CA ALA A 202 7.95 -0.18 -1.99
C ALA A 202 7.23 1.15 -2.25
N HIS A 203 7.36 1.65 -3.47
CA HIS A 203 6.65 2.82 -3.97
C HIS A 203 5.45 2.39 -4.80
N LEU A 204 4.28 2.97 -4.57
CA LEU A 204 3.09 2.69 -5.35
C LEU A 204 3.00 3.65 -6.55
N CYS A 205 3.04 4.92 -6.27
CA CYS A 205 3.00 5.99 -7.28
C CYS A 205 3.32 7.36 -6.67
#